data_42000fdbe24961821283c381b1626414
#
_entry.id   42000fdbe24961821283c381b1626414
#
_cell.length_a   1.000
_cell.length_b   1.000
_cell.length_c   1.000
_cell.angle_alpha   90.00
_cell.angle_beta   90.00
_cell.angle_gamma   90.00
#
_symmetry.space_group_name_H-M   'P 1'
#
loop_
_entity.id
_entity.type
_entity.pdbx_description
1 polymer ?
#
loop_
_entity_poly.entity_id
_entity_poly.type
_entity_poly.pdbx_seq_one_letter_code
_entity_poly.pdbx_strand_id
1 'polypeptide(L)'
;ARGAQMVYALVRMGMGGVCVDNVSSGGMYAPVNEHGQLYRPAFCDKTGKYYERHPVTGTEITGFQIPLFDQALELCRTASRRVEAHLKYIGWDVAITPDGPVLVEGNNLPGYDMCQNAGHVDEGMLPRFEKLLGRPIM
;
A
#
# COMPACT_ATOMS: atom_id res chain seq x y z
N ALA A 1 -16.65 17.25 9.49
CA ALA A 1 -16.31 16.13 8.60
C ALA A 1 -14.98 15.55 9.04
N ARG A 2 -14.93 14.25 9.27
CA ARG A 2 -13.65 13.58 9.57
C ARG A 2 -12.81 13.56 8.30
N GLY A 3 -11.53 13.92 8.42
CA GLY A 3 -10.58 13.82 7.32
C GLY A 3 -10.38 12.37 6.86
N ALA A 4 -9.73 12.20 5.72
CA ALA A 4 -9.42 10.88 5.20
C ALA A 4 -8.52 10.09 6.18
N GLN A 5 -8.81 8.80 6.32
CA GLN A 5 -8.06 7.89 7.18
C GLN A 5 -7.39 6.82 6.32
N MET A 6 -6.16 6.46 6.67
CA MET A 6 -5.45 5.38 6.01
C MET A 6 -6.04 4.03 6.44
N VAL A 7 -6.53 3.26 5.49
CA VAL A 7 -6.99 1.89 5.73
C VAL A 7 -5.80 0.95 5.79
N TYR A 8 -4.95 1.00 4.79
CA TYR A 8 -3.68 0.27 4.72
C TYR A 8 -2.73 1.00 3.79
N ALA A 9 -1.47 0.62 3.85
CA ALA A 9 -0.45 1.04 2.89
C ALA A 9 0.42 -0.15 2.50
N LEU A 10 0.84 -0.17 1.25
CA LEU A 10 1.73 -1.18 0.68
C LEU A 10 2.85 -0.49 -0.09
N VAL A 11 4.03 -1.11 -0.08
CA VAL A 11 5.08 -0.78 -1.06
C VAL A 11 5.07 -1.85 -2.12
N ARG A 12 4.99 -1.42 -3.37
CA ARG A 12 5.23 -2.31 -4.52
C ARG A 12 6.67 -2.14 -4.97
N MET A 13 7.29 -3.25 -5.36
CA MET A 13 8.68 -3.24 -5.81
C MET A 13 8.87 -4.29 -6.91
N GLY A 14 9.69 -3.96 -7.91
CA GLY A 14 10.06 -4.88 -8.97
C GLY A 14 11.03 -5.94 -8.44
N MET A 15 11.05 -7.09 -9.08
CA MET A 15 11.99 -8.17 -8.76
C MET A 15 13.22 -8.17 -9.65
N GLY A 16 13.38 -7.18 -10.50
CA GLY A 16 14.46 -7.09 -11.48
C GLY A 16 14.09 -7.72 -12.82
N GLY A 17 14.80 -7.33 -13.88
CA GLY A 17 14.60 -7.84 -15.22
C GLY A 17 13.42 -7.29 -16.00
N VAL A 18 12.58 -6.46 -15.39
CA VAL A 18 11.44 -5.79 -16.03
C VAL A 18 11.41 -4.31 -15.64
N CYS A 19 10.83 -3.48 -16.51
CA CYS A 19 10.77 -2.04 -16.29
C CYS A 19 9.58 -1.58 -15.44
N VAL A 20 8.75 -2.52 -14.96
CA VAL A 20 7.54 -2.23 -14.19
C VAL A 20 7.52 -3.01 -12.88
N ASP A 21 6.96 -2.40 -11.86
CA ASP A 21 6.78 -3.00 -10.54
C ASP A 21 5.42 -3.71 -10.39
N ASN A 22 4.71 -3.88 -11.49
CA ASN A 22 3.35 -4.40 -11.49
C ASN A 22 3.31 -5.83 -10.95
N VAL A 23 2.39 -6.12 -10.04
CA VAL A 23 2.22 -7.43 -9.42
C VAL A 23 1.96 -8.51 -10.47
N SER A 24 1.17 -8.20 -11.49
CA SER A 24 0.90 -9.11 -12.62
C SER A 24 2.14 -9.41 -13.47
N SER A 25 3.15 -8.56 -13.44
CA SER A 25 4.42 -8.72 -14.16
C SER A 25 5.50 -9.40 -13.30
N GLY A 26 5.16 -9.90 -12.11
CA GLY A 26 6.07 -10.58 -11.21
C GLY A 26 6.67 -9.69 -10.13
N GLY A 27 6.16 -8.48 -9.95
CA GLY A 27 6.51 -7.62 -8.82
C GLY A 27 6.03 -8.20 -7.49
N MET A 28 6.58 -7.69 -6.42
CA MET A 28 6.20 -8.07 -5.07
C MET A 28 5.74 -6.86 -4.27
N TYR A 29 5.09 -7.10 -3.13
CA TYR A 29 4.57 -6.05 -2.28
C TYR A 29 4.72 -6.40 -0.81
N ALA A 30 4.92 -5.37 0.01
CA ALA A 30 5.07 -5.52 1.45
C ALA A 30 4.19 -4.52 2.19
N PRO A 31 3.61 -4.91 3.35
CA PRO A 31 2.75 -4.03 4.10
C PRO A 31 3.55 -3.00 4.89
N VAL A 32 2.97 -1.82 5.02
CA VAL A 32 3.55 -0.66 5.68
C VAL A 32 2.71 -0.30 6.90
N ASN A 33 3.36 -0.07 8.04
CA ASN A 33 2.67 0.39 9.24
C ASN A 33 2.38 1.91 9.18
N GLU A 34 1.74 2.43 10.20
CA GLU A 34 1.37 3.84 10.30
C GLU A 34 2.56 4.81 10.39
N HIS A 35 3.75 4.29 10.68
CA HIS A 35 4.99 5.07 10.77
C HIS A 35 5.84 4.99 9.50
N GLY A 36 5.37 4.30 8.47
CA GLY A 36 6.07 4.16 7.21
C GLY A 36 7.13 3.07 7.19
N GLN A 37 7.08 2.15 8.14
CA GLN A 37 7.99 1.00 8.18
C GLN A 37 7.33 -0.25 7.60
N LEU A 38 8.08 -1.00 6.80
CA LEU A 38 7.69 -2.31 6.36
C LEU A 38 7.78 -3.26 7.57
N TYR A 39 6.69 -3.94 7.89
CA TYR A 39 6.63 -4.76 9.11
C TYR A 39 6.55 -6.26 8.84
N ARG A 40 6.55 -6.67 7.58
CA ARG A 40 6.55 -8.07 7.15
C ARG A 40 7.37 -8.25 5.88
N PRO A 41 7.80 -9.48 5.55
CA PRO A 41 8.41 -9.78 4.26
C PRO A 41 7.50 -9.41 3.08
N ALA A 42 8.09 -9.22 1.91
CA ALA A 42 7.34 -8.98 0.69
C ALA A 42 6.77 -10.29 0.13
N PHE A 43 5.58 -10.20 -0.43
CA PHE A 43 4.91 -11.31 -1.09
C PHE A 43 4.91 -11.13 -2.60
N CYS A 44 5.14 -12.21 -3.32
CA CYS A 44 5.06 -12.24 -4.79
C CYS A 44 3.97 -13.22 -5.22
N ASP A 45 2.92 -12.72 -5.86
CA ASP A 45 1.81 -13.55 -6.33
C ASP A 45 2.25 -14.59 -7.35
N LYS A 46 3.18 -14.21 -8.23
CA LYS A 46 3.66 -15.08 -9.30
C LYS A 46 4.38 -16.32 -8.79
N THR A 47 5.16 -16.18 -7.71
CA THR A 47 5.91 -17.30 -7.12
C THR A 47 5.20 -17.92 -5.93
N GLY A 48 4.25 -17.23 -5.34
CA GLY A 48 3.59 -17.62 -4.08
C GLY A 48 4.52 -17.62 -2.88
N LYS A 49 5.63 -16.89 -2.95
CA LYS A 49 6.67 -16.87 -1.91
C LYS A 49 6.78 -15.53 -1.22
N TYR A 50 7.30 -15.58 0.01
CA TYR A 50 7.67 -14.41 0.81
C TYR A 50 9.18 -14.20 0.74
N TYR A 51 9.59 -12.94 0.66
CA TYR A 51 10.99 -12.54 0.54
C TYR A 51 11.37 -11.64 1.72
N GLU A 52 12.31 -12.11 2.54
CA GLU A 52 12.91 -11.34 3.64
C GLU A 52 13.85 -10.25 3.13
N ARG A 53 14.48 -10.52 1.99
CA ARG A 53 15.41 -9.61 1.32
C ARG A 53 15.03 -9.46 -0.14
N HIS A 54 15.27 -8.28 -0.66
CA HIS A 54 15.08 -8.03 -2.09
C HIS A 54 16.07 -8.91 -2.90
N PRO A 55 15.57 -9.72 -3.85
CA PRO A 55 16.41 -10.73 -4.53
C PRO A 55 17.54 -10.14 -5.36
N VAL A 56 17.42 -8.88 -5.82
CA VAL A 56 18.45 -8.24 -6.62
C VAL A 56 19.40 -7.40 -5.76
N THR A 57 18.87 -6.57 -4.86
CA THR A 57 19.68 -5.62 -4.09
C THR A 57 20.18 -6.18 -2.76
N GLY A 58 19.59 -7.27 -2.26
CA GLY A 58 19.89 -7.82 -0.94
C GLY A 58 19.37 -6.98 0.24
N THR A 59 18.64 -5.90 -0.03
CA THR A 59 18.11 -5.01 1.00
C THR A 59 17.13 -5.75 1.90
N GLU A 60 17.29 -5.63 3.19
CA GLU A 60 16.32 -6.13 4.17
C GLU A 60 14.99 -5.41 4.02
N ILE A 61 13.90 -6.18 3.93
CA ILE A 61 12.56 -5.65 3.70
C ILE A 61 11.89 -5.30 5.03
N THR A 62 11.75 -6.26 5.93
CA THR A 62 11.17 -6.00 7.24
C THR A 62 12.02 -4.98 8.02
N GLY A 63 11.39 -3.93 8.50
CA GLY A 63 12.06 -2.84 9.23
C GLY A 63 12.54 -1.69 8.34
N PHE A 64 12.43 -1.83 7.02
CA PHE A 64 12.82 -0.75 6.10
C PHE A 64 11.91 0.47 6.31
N GLN A 65 12.51 1.64 6.49
CA GLN A 65 11.80 2.90 6.64
C GLN A 65 11.62 3.57 5.28
N ILE A 66 10.36 3.78 4.87
CA ILE A 66 10.06 4.51 3.65
C ILE A 66 10.41 5.99 3.86
N PRO A 67 11.27 6.57 3.01
CA PRO A 67 11.54 8.00 3.09
C PRO A 67 10.31 8.83 2.75
N LEU A 68 10.14 9.97 3.39
CA LEU A 68 9.06 10.94 3.13
C LEU A 68 7.64 10.37 3.28
N PHE A 69 7.48 9.34 4.10
CA PHE A 69 6.17 8.69 4.27
C PHE A 69 5.11 9.65 4.80
N ASP A 70 5.43 10.47 5.79
CA ASP A 70 4.48 11.44 6.34
C ASP A 70 4.03 12.46 5.30
N GLN A 71 4.93 12.89 4.43
CA GLN A 71 4.61 13.79 3.32
C GLN A 71 3.73 13.11 2.29
N ALA A 72 4.01 11.86 1.95
CA ALA A 72 3.19 11.05 1.05
C ALA A 72 1.77 10.88 1.59
N LEU A 73 1.65 10.58 2.88
CA LEU A 73 0.37 10.41 3.54
C LEU A 73 -0.45 11.71 3.55
N GLU A 74 0.18 12.85 3.83
CA GLU A 74 -0.48 14.16 3.79
C GLU A 74 -0.90 14.55 2.37
N LEU A 75 -0.10 14.19 1.36
CA LEU A 75 -0.46 14.39 -0.04
C LEU A 75 -1.74 13.62 -0.40
N CYS A 76 -1.85 12.36 0.02
CA CYS A 76 -3.05 11.55 -0.18
C CYS A 76 -4.26 12.13 0.56
N ARG A 77 -4.07 12.61 1.79
CA ARG A 77 -5.15 13.25 2.56
C ARG A 77 -5.65 14.52 1.88
N THR A 78 -4.73 15.34 1.40
CA THR A 78 -5.08 16.58 0.68
C THR A 78 -5.84 16.26 -0.61
N ALA A 79 -5.38 15.30 -1.38
CA ALA A 79 -6.07 14.86 -2.60
C ALA A 79 -7.47 14.32 -2.28
N SER A 80 -7.59 13.53 -1.21
CA SER A 80 -8.87 12.95 -0.79
C SER A 80 -9.92 13.99 -0.40
N ARG A 81 -9.50 15.17 0.06
CA ARG A 81 -10.42 16.27 0.37
C ARG A 81 -10.99 16.97 -0.88
N ARG A 82 -10.33 16.74 -2.03
CA ARG A 82 -10.69 17.41 -3.30
C ARG A 82 -11.51 16.54 -4.23
N VAL A 83 -11.68 15.26 -3.89
CA VAL A 83 -12.55 14.37 -4.65
C VAL A 83 -13.99 14.46 -4.16
N GLU A 84 -14.89 13.94 -4.97
CA GLU A 84 -16.33 14.00 -4.65
C GLU A 84 -16.67 13.25 -3.36
N ALA A 85 -17.57 13.82 -2.56
CA ALA A 85 -17.90 13.33 -1.23
C ALA A 85 -18.48 11.90 -1.20
N HIS A 86 -18.99 11.41 -2.32
CA HIS A 86 -19.52 10.04 -2.39
C HIS A 86 -18.41 8.98 -2.54
N LEU A 87 -17.21 9.37 -2.91
CA LEU A 87 -16.08 8.46 -3.01
C LEU A 87 -15.51 8.19 -1.61
N LYS A 88 -15.96 7.10 -1.00
CA LYS A 88 -15.63 6.76 0.38
C LYS A 88 -14.36 5.92 0.53
N TYR A 89 -13.90 5.31 -0.56
CA TYR A 89 -12.73 4.44 -0.55
C TYR A 89 -11.93 4.66 -1.83
N ILE A 90 -10.70 5.12 -1.67
CA ILE A 90 -9.82 5.46 -2.79
C ILE A 90 -8.46 4.83 -2.55
N GLY A 91 -7.93 4.17 -3.58
CA GLY A 91 -6.53 3.72 -3.61
C GLY A 91 -5.67 4.76 -4.31
N TRP A 92 -4.69 5.32 -3.61
CA TRP A 92 -3.74 6.26 -4.17
C TRP A 92 -2.43 5.56 -4.48
N ASP A 93 -1.96 5.70 -5.71
CA ASP A 93 -0.62 5.29 -6.11
C ASP A 93 0.32 6.48 -5.99
N VAL A 94 1.35 6.33 -5.16
CA VAL A 94 2.31 7.39 -4.85
C VAL A 94 3.73 6.91 -5.17
N ALA A 95 4.47 7.72 -5.91
CA ALA A 95 5.90 7.50 -6.11
C ALA A 95 6.70 8.39 -5.15
N ILE A 96 7.70 7.82 -4.49
CA ILE A 96 8.65 8.58 -3.68
C ILE A 96 9.84 8.93 -4.58
N THR A 97 10.03 10.23 -4.82
CA THR A 97 11.12 10.72 -5.66
C THR A 97 12.11 11.56 -4.85
N PRO A 98 13.31 11.82 -5.36
CA PRO A 98 14.26 12.72 -4.69
C PRO A 98 13.71 14.12 -4.43
N ASP A 99 12.77 14.56 -5.25
CA ASP A 99 12.13 15.88 -5.11
C ASP A 99 10.85 15.87 -4.28
N GLY A 100 10.50 14.73 -3.73
CA GLY A 100 9.30 14.56 -2.90
C GLY A 100 8.32 13.50 -3.43
N PRO A 101 7.24 13.24 -2.69
CA PRO A 101 6.23 12.30 -3.13
C PRO A 101 5.37 12.88 -4.26
N VAL A 102 5.00 12.03 -5.21
CA VAL A 102 4.18 12.39 -6.36
C VAL A 102 3.00 11.44 -6.47
N LEU A 103 1.79 11.98 -6.63
CA LEU A 103 0.62 11.17 -6.94
C LEU A 103 0.67 10.73 -8.40
N VAL A 104 0.62 9.43 -8.62
CA VAL A 104 0.58 8.83 -9.96
C VAL A 104 -0.85 8.69 -10.44
N GLU A 105 -1.70 8.08 -9.62
CA GLU A 105 -3.11 7.92 -9.93
C GLU A 105 -3.95 7.67 -8.67
N GLY A 106 -5.27 7.83 -8.81
CA GLY A 106 -6.25 7.46 -7.80
C GLY A 106 -7.30 6.51 -8.38
N ASN A 107 -7.58 5.43 -7.66
CA ASN A 107 -8.55 4.41 -8.06
C ASN A 107 -9.75 4.44 -7.11
N ASN A 108 -10.95 4.56 -7.65
CA ASN A 108 -12.19 4.57 -6.87
C ASN A 108 -12.69 3.19 -6.46
N LEU A 109 -12.12 2.14 -7.04
CA LEU A 109 -12.44 0.73 -6.73
C LEU A 109 -11.16 -0.08 -6.59
N PRO A 110 -10.32 0.22 -5.58
CA PRO A 110 -9.10 -0.56 -5.38
C PRO A 110 -9.42 -2.00 -4.99
N GLY A 111 -8.56 -2.94 -5.42
CA GLY A 111 -8.69 -4.35 -5.07
C GLY A 111 -8.53 -4.60 -3.57
N TYR A 112 -8.99 -5.75 -3.12
CA TYR A 112 -8.95 -6.15 -1.71
C TYR A 112 -7.95 -7.28 -1.42
N ASP A 113 -7.37 -7.87 -2.43
CA ASP A 113 -6.51 -9.04 -2.33
C ASP A 113 -5.13 -8.73 -1.75
N MET A 114 -4.44 -7.72 -2.28
CA MET A 114 -3.08 -7.40 -1.85
C MET A 114 -2.98 -7.04 -0.38
N CYS A 115 -3.92 -6.29 0.16
CA CYS A 115 -3.87 -5.90 1.58
C CYS A 115 -4.06 -7.09 2.52
N GLN A 116 -4.77 -8.11 2.10
CA GLN A 116 -4.95 -9.32 2.88
C GLN A 116 -3.74 -10.25 2.77
N ASN A 117 -3.25 -10.47 1.55
CA ASN A 117 -2.08 -11.32 1.32
C ASN A 117 -0.81 -10.76 1.97
N ALA A 118 -0.55 -9.47 1.82
CA ALA A 118 0.63 -8.85 2.40
C ALA A 118 0.59 -8.80 3.93
N GLY A 119 -0.57 -8.53 4.49
CA GLY A 119 -0.72 -8.39 5.94
C GLY A 119 -0.68 -9.70 6.71
N HIS A 120 -0.81 -10.84 6.08
CA HIS A 120 -0.96 -12.15 6.72
C HIS A 120 -2.00 -12.14 7.84
N VAL A 121 -3.06 -11.41 7.64
CA VAL A 121 -4.06 -11.23 8.68
C VAL A 121 -4.97 -12.45 8.71
N ASP A 122 -4.86 -13.22 9.77
CA ASP A 122 -5.70 -14.42 9.98
C ASP A 122 -7.19 -14.08 10.02
N GLU A 123 -7.51 -12.87 10.43
CA GLU A 123 -8.89 -12.37 10.54
C GLU A 123 -9.38 -11.66 9.26
N GLY A 124 -8.48 -11.39 8.32
CA GLY A 124 -8.79 -10.57 7.14
C GLY A 124 -8.95 -9.08 7.47
N MET A 125 -9.27 -8.28 6.47
CA MET A 125 -9.37 -6.82 6.60
C MET A 125 -10.81 -6.33 6.81
N LEU A 126 -11.80 -7.20 6.76
CA LEU A 126 -13.20 -6.83 6.89
C LEU A 126 -13.52 -6.03 8.16
N PRO A 127 -13.08 -6.44 9.36
CA PRO A 127 -13.37 -5.70 10.58
C PRO A 127 -12.81 -4.28 10.57
N ARG A 128 -11.66 -4.07 9.94
CA ARG A 128 -11.06 -2.75 9.80
C ARG A 128 -11.86 -1.85 8.87
N PHE A 129 -12.30 -2.40 7.73
CA PHE A 129 -13.17 -1.67 6.80
C PHE A 129 -14.48 -1.27 7.45
N GLU A 130 -15.14 -2.18 8.14
CA GLU A 130 -16.41 -1.91 8.84
C GLU A 130 -16.25 -0.83 9.90
N LYS A 131 -15.18 -0.92 10.70
CA LYS A 131 -14.87 0.10 11.71
C LYS A 131 -14.71 1.49 11.11
N LEU A 132 -14.00 1.60 9.99
CA LEU A 132 -13.74 2.88 9.33
C LEU A 132 -14.98 3.43 8.62
N LEU A 133 -15.80 2.56 8.05
CA LEU A 133 -17.07 2.94 7.42
C LEU A 133 -18.19 3.22 8.43
N GLY A 134 -18.05 2.74 9.65
CA GLY A 134 -19.04 2.88 10.71
C GLY A 134 -20.31 2.05 10.48
N ARG A 135 -20.24 1.02 9.65
CA ARG A 135 -21.37 0.13 9.32
C ARG A 135 -20.86 -1.24 8.85
N PRO A 136 -21.69 -2.31 9.01
CA PRO A 136 -21.39 -3.59 8.39
C PRO A 136 -21.35 -3.48 6.86
N ILE A 137 -20.52 -4.30 6.24
CA ILE A 137 -20.41 -4.39 4.76
C ILE A 137 -21.31 -5.51 4.23
N MET A 138 -21.52 -6.53 5.05
CA MET A 138 -22.38 -7.67 4.72
C MET A 138 -23.57 -7.74 5.66
#